data_df988f9489b45bb338dfc1d44f407676
#
_entry.id   df988f9489b45bb338dfc1d44f407676
#
_cell.length_a   1.000
_cell.length_b   1.000
_cell.length_c   1.000
_cell.angle_alpha   90.00
_cell.angle_beta   90.00
_cell.angle_gamma   90.00
#
_symmetry.space_group_name_H-M   'P 1'
#
loop_
_entity.id
_entity.type
_entity.pdbx_description
1 polymer ?
#
loop_
_entity_poly.entity_id
_entity_poly.type
_entity_poly.pdbx_seq_one_letter_code
_entity_poly.pdbx_strand_id
1 'polypeptide(L)'
;MSKKEEKSGSFKAIHWADATADRIIRQCGDKESYTVASGITPSGVVHFGNFRETITVDFVARALRDRGKKVRFIFSWDDYDTFRKVPANMPKQEELKTYMFQPIVDTPDPYGKAESYASHHEKNYEAQLSRVGVDVEAIYQAKKYKKGDYKEEIKKTLANTKNIKAVLDAHRKEPLGEDWLPLSIYCEECNRDKIATMSYDGDNTVHYTCELCGHKGSLKLDETSKAKLPWRMDWPMRWAYESVDFEPGGKDHSSEGGSFTTA
;
A
#
# COMPACT_ATOMS: atom_id res chain seq x y z
N MET A 1 31.21 -51.46 -6.47
CA MET A 1 29.85 -50.97 -6.24
C MET A 1 29.84 -49.45 -6.48
N SER A 2 29.46 -49.06 -7.68
CA SER A 2 29.43 -47.64 -8.09
C SER A 2 28.16 -46.96 -7.57
N LYS A 3 28.31 -45.91 -6.76
CA LYS A 3 27.19 -45.04 -6.37
C LYS A 3 26.80 -44.24 -7.61
N LYS A 4 25.61 -44.50 -8.13
CA LYS A 4 24.94 -43.60 -9.08
C LYS A 4 24.57 -42.33 -8.30
N GLU A 5 25.26 -41.21 -8.62
CA GLU A 5 24.77 -39.88 -8.29
C GLU A 5 23.46 -39.66 -9.07
N GLU A 6 22.34 -39.60 -8.36
CA GLU A 6 21.09 -39.08 -8.91
C GLU A 6 21.31 -37.61 -9.21
N LYS A 7 21.51 -37.30 -10.48
CA LYS A 7 21.40 -35.93 -10.98
C LYS A 7 19.98 -35.47 -10.75
N SER A 8 19.76 -34.60 -9.75
CA SER A 8 18.52 -33.84 -9.64
C SER A 8 18.34 -33.07 -10.94
N GLY A 9 17.42 -33.51 -11.78
CA GLY A 9 17.09 -32.84 -13.01
C GLY A 9 16.61 -31.44 -12.69
N SER A 10 17.38 -30.42 -13.07
CA SER A 10 16.94 -29.04 -12.97
C SER A 10 15.70 -28.89 -13.85
N PHE A 11 14.54 -28.73 -13.23
CA PHE A 11 13.28 -28.48 -13.93
C PHE A 11 13.45 -27.13 -14.66
N LYS A 12 13.47 -27.14 -15.99
CA LYS A 12 13.58 -25.92 -16.76
C LYS A 12 12.21 -25.25 -16.74
N ALA A 13 12.09 -24.11 -16.06
CA ALA A 13 10.86 -23.33 -16.04
C ALA A 13 10.42 -22.99 -17.47
N ILE A 14 9.17 -23.34 -17.83
CA ILE A 14 8.61 -23.12 -19.15
C ILE A 14 7.84 -21.79 -19.18
N HIS A 15 7.26 -21.38 -18.07
CA HIS A 15 6.45 -20.19 -17.93
C HIS A 15 7.17 -19.14 -17.07
N TRP A 16 6.94 -17.85 -17.32
CA TRP A 16 7.58 -16.77 -16.55
C TRP A 16 7.25 -16.83 -15.06
N ALA A 17 6.03 -17.25 -14.67
CA ALA A 17 5.64 -17.39 -13.27
C ALA A 17 6.47 -18.47 -12.55
N ASP A 18 6.78 -19.59 -13.25
CA ASP A 18 7.66 -20.64 -12.74
C ASP A 18 9.07 -20.10 -12.51
N ALA A 19 9.61 -19.37 -13.48
CA ALA A 19 10.93 -18.74 -13.35
C ALA A 19 10.96 -17.73 -12.20
N THR A 20 9.85 -17.01 -11.97
CA THR A 20 9.71 -16.06 -10.86
C THR A 20 9.63 -16.80 -9.53
N ALA A 21 8.84 -17.86 -9.41
CA ALA A 21 8.76 -18.67 -8.21
C ALA A 21 10.13 -19.27 -7.84
N ASP A 22 10.88 -19.79 -8.82
CA ASP A 22 12.25 -20.30 -8.61
C ASP A 22 13.20 -19.20 -8.14
N ARG A 23 13.03 -17.97 -8.66
CA ARG A 23 13.81 -16.80 -8.22
C ARG A 23 13.48 -16.43 -6.78
N ILE A 24 12.20 -16.38 -6.41
CA ILE A 24 11.75 -16.06 -5.05
C ILE A 24 12.35 -17.06 -4.06
N ILE A 25 12.22 -18.37 -4.32
CA ILE A 25 12.77 -19.42 -3.46
C ILE A 25 14.29 -19.25 -3.30
N ARG A 26 14.98 -18.91 -4.37
CA ARG A 26 16.43 -18.72 -4.37
C ARG A 26 16.88 -17.45 -3.61
N GLN A 27 16.12 -16.35 -3.73
CA GLN A 27 16.46 -15.06 -3.13
C GLN A 27 16.01 -14.93 -1.67
N CYS A 28 14.80 -15.42 -1.35
CA CYS A 28 14.23 -15.33 -0.01
C CYS A 28 14.56 -16.55 0.88
N GLY A 29 15.31 -17.52 0.34
CA GLY A 29 15.60 -18.80 0.99
C GLY A 29 14.48 -19.81 0.79
N ASP A 30 14.80 -21.10 0.96
CA ASP A 30 13.83 -22.19 0.84
C ASP A 30 12.99 -22.29 2.12
N LYS A 31 11.85 -21.60 2.13
CA LYS A 31 10.89 -21.56 3.23
C LYS A 31 9.72 -22.51 2.98
N GLU A 32 9.02 -22.86 4.05
CA GLU A 32 7.76 -23.59 3.96
C GLU A 32 6.62 -22.70 3.42
N SER A 33 6.63 -21.41 3.77
CA SER A 33 5.58 -20.46 3.44
C SER A 33 6.15 -19.16 2.87
N TYR A 34 5.44 -18.60 1.88
CA TYR A 34 5.75 -17.29 1.25
C TYR A 34 4.53 -16.38 1.30
N THR A 35 4.78 -15.09 1.50
CA THR A 35 3.77 -14.05 1.37
C THR A 35 3.95 -13.32 0.05
N VAL A 36 2.92 -13.32 -0.78
CA VAL A 36 2.88 -12.54 -2.04
C VAL A 36 1.81 -11.46 -1.93
N ALA A 37 2.05 -10.31 -2.51
CA ALA A 37 1.20 -9.14 -2.33
C ALA A 37 0.81 -8.49 -3.66
N SER A 38 -0.37 -7.90 -3.66
CA SER A 38 -0.87 -6.95 -4.64
C SER A 38 -1.74 -5.94 -3.90
N GLY A 39 -2.00 -4.80 -4.50
CA GLY A 39 -2.86 -3.80 -3.87
C GLY A 39 -3.35 -2.76 -4.84
N ILE A 40 -4.34 -1.98 -4.40
CA ILE A 40 -4.88 -0.88 -5.19
C ILE A 40 -5.58 0.15 -4.29
N THR A 41 -5.52 1.41 -4.68
CA THR A 41 -6.35 2.46 -4.13
C THR A 41 -7.76 2.39 -4.75
N PRO A 42 -8.84 2.26 -3.96
CA PRO A 42 -10.22 2.21 -4.47
C PRO A 42 -10.72 3.60 -4.91
N SER A 43 -9.94 4.29 -5.75
CA SER A 43 -10.19 5.67 -6.19
C SER A 43 -11.26 5.81 -7.28
N GLY A 44 -11.78 4.69 -7.78
CA GLY A 44 -12.81 4.61 -8.81
C GLY A 44 -13.13 3.17 -9.18
N VAL A 45 -13.87 2.99 -10.26
CA VAL A 45 -14.20 1.65 -10.77
C VAL A 45 -12.91 0.90 -11.10
N VAL A 46 -12.70 -0.22 -10.42
CA VAL A 46 -11.59 -1.12 -10.71
C VAL A 46 -11.84 -1.80 -12.04
N HIS A 47 -10.90 -1.70 -12.96
CA HIS A 47 -11.03 -2.19 -14.30
C HIS A 47 -9.97 -3.25 -14.66
N PHE A 48 -10.05 -3.80 -15.86
CA PHE A 48 -9.15 -4.83 -16.36
C PHE A 48 -7.65 -4.48 -16.23
N GLY A 49 -7.28 -3.21 -16.41
CA GLY A 49 -5.90 -2.76 -16.27
C GLY A 49 -5.33 -2.98 -14.87
N ASN A 50 -6.16 -2.80 -13.83
CA ASN A 50 -5.80 -3.05 -12.44
C ASN A 50 -5.75 -4.57 -12.15
N PHE A 51 -6.71 -5.33 -12.69
CA PHE A 51 -6.76 -6.78 -12.53
C PHE A 51 -5.48 -7.47 -13.03
N ARG A 52 -4.80 -6.91 -14.04
CA ARG A 52 -3.54 -7.46 -14.56
C ARG A 52 -2.49 -7.64 -13.47
N GLU A 53 -2.37 -6.72 -12.53
CA GLU A 53 -1.44 -6.85 -11.41
C GLU A 53 -1.82 -8.02 -10.51
N THR A 54 -3.09 -8.07 -10.09
CA THR A 54 -3.59 -9.15 -9.23
C THR A 54 -3.39 -10.53 -9.86
N ILE A 55 -3.74 -10.71 -11.13
CA ILE A 55 -3.57 -12.01 -11.82
C ILE A 55 -2.09 -12.36 -12.01
N THR A 56 -1.21 -11.37 -12.14
CA THR A 56 0.24 -11.60 -12.19
C THR A 56 0.73 -12.24 -10.89
N VAL A 57 0.27 -11.74 -9.75
CA VAL A 57 0.60 -12.31 -8.44
C VAL A 57 -0.03 -13.69 -8.28
N ASP A 58 -1.27 -13.89 -8.71
CA ASP A 58 -1.93 -15.20 -8.63
C ASP A 58 -1.17 -16.29 -9.41
N PHE A 59 -0.66 -15.98 -10.60
CA PHE A 59 0.17 -16.94 -11.35
C PHE A 59 1.44 -17.30 -10.58
N VAL A 60 2.10 -16.36 -9.93
CA VAL A 60 3.29 -16.64 -9.11
C VAL A 60 2.90 -17.43 -7.86
N ALA A 61 1.78 -17.10 -7.23
CA ALA A 61 1.27 -17.85 -6.08
C ALA A 61 0.98 -19.32 -6.43
N ARG A 62 0.35 -19.57 -7.59
CA ARG A 62 0.12 -20.92 -8.10
C ARG A 62 1.43 -21.64 -8.37
N ALA A 63 2.39 -21.01 -9.03
CA ALA A 63 3.70 -21.58 -9.31
C ALA A 63 4.49 -21.94 -8.04
N LEU A 64 4.36 -21.16 -6.96
CA LEU A 64 4.92 -21.52 -5.64
C LEU A 64 4.18 -22.70 -5.02
N ARG A 65 2.84 -22.76 -5.11
CA ARG A 65 2.04 -23.91 -4.61
C ARG A 65 2.37 -25.19 -5.36
N ASP A 66 2.60 -25.14 -6.68
CA ASP A 66 3.03 -26.29 -7.50
C ASP A 66 4.39 -26.85 -7.07
N ARG A 67 5.21 -26.04 -6.39
CA ARG A 67 6.48 -26.42 -5.74
C ARG A 67 6.31 -26.89 -4.30
N GLY A 68 5.07 -27.16 -3.88
CA GLY A 68 4.76 -27.64 -2.53
C GLY A 68 4.85 -26.56 -1.45
N LYS A 69 4.87 -25.26 -1.82
CA LYS A 69 4.95 -24.17 -0.85
C LYS A 69 3.57 -23.71 -0.40
N LYS A 70 3.45 -23.36 0.88
CA LYS A 70 2.30 -22.62 1.38
C LYS A 70 2.41 -21.18 0.91
N VAL A 71 1.30 -20.58 0.49
CA VAL A 71 1.30 -19.19 -0.02
C VAL A 71 0.17 -18.43 0.62
N ARG A 72 0.52 -17.35 1.32
CA ARG A 72 -0.38 -16.30 1.76
C ARG A 72 -0.41 -15.23 0.68
N PHE A 73 -1.54 -15.07 0.00
CA PHE A 73 -1.73 -14.02 -0.99
C PHE A 73 -2.53 -12.90 -0.36
N ILE A 74 -1.87 -11.79 -0.03
CA ILE A 74 -2.52 -10.60 0.52
C ILE A 74 -2.88 -9.62 -0.59
N PHE A 75 -4.07 -9.02 -0.48
CA PHE A 75 -4.53 -7.95 -1.35
C PHE A 75 -4.81 -6.70 -0.50
N SER A 76 -3.99 -5.67 -0.69
CA SER A 76 -4.07 -4.44 0.09
C SER A 76 -5.01 -3.42 -0.55
N TRP A 77 -6.00 -3.00 0.19
CA TRP A 77 -6.83 -1.86 -0.16
C TRP A 77 -6.24 -0.58 0.44
N ASP A 78 -5.75 0.33 -0.41
CA ASP A 78 -5.24 1.64 0.00
C ASP A 78 -6.39 2.62 0.22
N ASP A 79 -7.38 2.17 0.99
CA ASP A 79 -8.65 2.84 1.27
C ASP A 79 -8.50 4.03 2.23
N TYR A 80 -7.36 4.13 2.92
CA TYR A 80 -7.00 5.28 3.74
C TYR A 80 -6.21 6.34 2.96
N ASP A 81 -6.11 6.19 1.64
CA ASP A 81 -5.58 7.23 0.77
C ASP A 81 -6.55 8.40 0.64
N THR A 82 -5.99 9.53 0.23
CA THR A 82 -6.73 10.78 0.09
C THR A 82 -7.57 10.80 -1.19
N PHE A 83 -8.83 11.19 -1.08
CA PHE A 83 -9.71 11.41 -2.22
C PHE A 83 -9.32 12.69 -2.97
N ARG A 84 -8.42 12.55 -3.95
CA ARG A 84 -7.80 13.69 -4.66
C ARG A 84 -8.51 14.13 -5.92
N LYS A 85 -9.40 13.29 -6.46
CA LYS A 85 -10.09 13.55 -7.72
C LYS A 85 -11.41 12.80 -7.77
N VAL A 86 -12.46 13.46 -8.24
CA VAL A 86 -13.72 12.82 -8.60
C VAL A 86 -13.60 12.27 -10.03
N PRO A 87 -13.70 10.95 -10.26
CA PRO A 87 -13.68 10.41 -11.61
C PRO A 87 -14.88 10.89 -12.42
N ALA A 88 -14.67 11.18 -13.72
CA ALA A 88 -15.70 11.76 -14.58
C ALA A 88 -16.95 10.87 -14.77
N ASN A 89 -16.80 9.55 -14.56
CA ASN A 89 -17.88 8.57 -14.68
C ASN A 89 -18.65 8.32 -13.38
N MET A 90 -18.36 9.05 -12.30
CA MET A 90 -19.10 8.92 -11.04
C MET A 90 -20.40 9.73 -11.06
N PRO A 91 -21.49 9.21 -10.49
CA PRO A 91 -22.66 10.02 -10.20
C PRO A 91 -22.39 11.01 -9.07
N LYS A 92 -23.27 12.00 -8.88
CA LYS A 92 -23.21 12.98 -7.79
C LYS A 92 -21.86 13.70 -7.66
N GLN A 93 -21.26 14.09 -8.78
CA GLN A 93 -19.93 14.68 -8.82
C GLN A 93 -19.79 15.93 -7.95
N GLU A 94 -20.78 16.82 -7.92
CA GLU A 94 -20.75 18.04 -7.10
C GLU A 94 -20.78 17.71 -5.59
N GLU A 95 -21.55 16.72 -5.19
CA GLU A 95 -21.55 16.22 -3.81
C GLU A 95 -20.16 15.63 -3.47
N LEU A 96 -19.62 14.76 -4.32
CA LEU A 96 -18.30 14.16 -4.10
C LEU A 96 -17.16 15.19 -4.03
N LYS A 97 -17.24 16.30 -4.76
CA LYS A 97 -16.24 17.38 -4.67
C LYS A 97 -16.14 17.99 -3.27
N THR A 98 -17.20 17.96 -2.49
CA THR A 98 -17.21 18.48 -1.11
C THR A 98 -16.36 17.60 -0.18
N TYR A 99 -16.06 16.35 -0.54
CA TYR A 99 -15.23 15.40 0.20
C TYR A 99 -13.77 15.36 -0.26
N MET A 100 -13.39 16.22 -1.20
CA MET A 100 -12.00 16.29 -1.66
C MET A 100 -11.05 16.49 -0.48
N PHE A 101 -9.91 15.78 -0.56
CA PHE A 101 -8.84 15.75 0.44
C PHE A 101 -9.15 15.04 1.75
N GLN A 102 -10.31 14.36 1.86
CA GLN A 102 -10.60 13.43 2.94
C GLN A 102 -10.11 12.01 2.61
N PRO A 103 -10.03 11.09 3.58
CA PRO A 103 -9.81 9.67 3.29
C PRO A 103 -10.88 9.12 2.35
N ILE A 104 -10.50 8.26 1.40
CA ILE A 104 -11.45 7.63 0.47
C ILE A 104 -12.52 6.83 1.24
N VAL A 105 -12.11 6.16 2.32
CA VAL A 105 -13.02 5.38 3.18
C VAL A 105 -14.05 6.24 3.93
N ASP A 106 -13.76 7.52 4.13
CA ASP A 106 -14.68 8.46 4.79
C ASP A 106 -15.54 9.25 3.77
N THR A 107 -15.37 9.01 2.47
CA THR A 107 -16.18 9.57 1.39
C THR A 107 -17.43 8.73 1.18
N PRO A 108 -18.64 9.31 1.07
CA PRO A 108 -19.88 8.55 0.92
C PRO A 108 -19.96 7.81 -0.41
N ASP A 109 -20.65 6.67 -0.42
CA ASP A 109 -20.97 5.96 -1.66
C ASP A 109 -21.97 6.75 -2.51
N PRO A 110 -21.59 7.19 -3.74
CA PRO A 110 -22.50 7.95 -4.59
C PRO A 110 -23.69 7.14 -5.12
N TYR A 111 -23.62 5.82 -5.03
CA TYR A 111 -24.69 4.91 -5.45
C TYR A 111 -25.64 4.56 -4.29
N GLY A 112 -25.27 4.83 -3.04
CA GLY A 112 -26.07 4.52 -1.85
C GLY A 112 -26.24 3.02 -1.58
N LYS A 113 -25.27 2.19 -2.02
CA LYS A 113 -25.31 0.72 -1.90
C LYS A 113 -24.31 0.15 -0.92
N ALA A 114 -23.37 0.96 -0.46
CA ALA A 114 -22.31 0.57 0.45
C ALA A 114 -22.10 1.63 1.53
N GLU A 115 -21.30 1.30 2.55
CA GLU A 115 -21.02 2.17 3.68
C GLU A 115 -20.20 3.39 3.29
N SER A 116 -19.31 3.24 2.28
CA SER A 116 -18.46 4.31 1.76
C SER A 116 -18.16 4.12 0.29
N TYR A 117 -17.57 5.15 -0.31
CA TYR A 117 -17.00 5.12 -1.66
C TYR A 117 -16.01 3.97 -1.82
N ALA A 118 -15.08 3.82 -0.87
CA ALA A 118 -14.11 2.73 -0.85
C ALA A 118 -14.80 1.37 -0.84
N SER A 119 -15.68 1.13 0.14
CA SER A 119 -16.34 -0.17 0.32
C SER A 119 -17.23 -0.58 -0.86
N HIS A 120 -17.74 0.39 -1.64
CA HIS A 120 -18.45 0.09 -2.88
C HIS A 120 -17.54 -0.57 -3.92
N HIS A 121 -16.37 -0.01 -4.16
CA HIS A 121 -15.41 -0.51 -5.15
C HIS A 121 -14.71 -1.78 -4.69
N GLU A 122 -14.39 -1.88 -3.41
CA GLU A 122 -13.79 -3.05 -2.76
C GLU A 122 -14.67 -4.28 -2.93
N LYS A 123 -15.92 -4.23 -2.44
CA LYS A 123 -16.88 -5.34 -2.52
C LYS A 123 -17.14 -5.78 -3.95
N ASN A 124 -17.26 -4.82 -4.88
CA ASN A 124 -17.45 -5.12 -6.29
C ASN A 124 -16.27 -5.87 -6.90
N TYR A 125 -15.05 -5.48 -6.57
CA TYR A 125 -13.85 -6.13 -7.09
C TYR A 125 -13.63 -7.50 -6.46
N GLU A 126 -13.74 -7.63 -5.15
CA GLU A 126 -13.59 -8.89 -4.43
C GLU A 126 -14.56 -9.96 -4.95
N ALA A 127 -15.83 -9.56 -5.23
CA ALA A 127 -16.80 -10.45 -5.84
C ALA A 127 -16.37 -10.95 -7.23
N GLN A 128 -15.61 -10.17 -8.00
CA GLN A 128 -15.08 -10.59 -9.30
C GLN A 128 -13.87 -11.52 -9.15
N LEU A 129 -12.99 -11.29 -8.17
CA LEU A 129 -11.83 -12.16 -7.91
C LEU A 129 -12.27 -13.60 -7.66
N SER A 130 -13.26 -13.80 -6.81
CA SER A 130 -13.83 -15.12 -6.53
C SER A 130 -14.37 -15.81 -7.79
N ARG A 131 -15.01 -15.05 -8.70
CA ARG A 131 -15.55 -15.60 -9.96
C ARG A 131 -14.49 -16.09 -10.93
N VAL A 132 -13.29 -15.55 -10.87
CA VAL A 132 -12.15 -15.97 -11.71
C VAL A 132 -11.18 -16.90 -10.96
N GLY A 133 -11.57 -17.37 -9.78
CA GLY A 133 -10.80 -18.34 -8.98
C GLY A 133 -9.51 -17.76 -8.40
N VAL A 134 -9.48 -16.46 -8.14
CA VAL A 134 -8.41 -15.78 -7.39
C VAL A 134 -8.85 -15.64 -5.94
N ASP A 135 -8.08 -16.24 -5.04
CA ASP A 135 -8.33 -16.25 -3.60
C ASP A 135 -7.26 -15.40 -2.89
N VAL A 136 -7.70 -14.39 -2.17
CA VAL A 136 -6.84 -13.41 -1.50
C VAL A 136 -7.30 -13.13 -0.07
N GLU A 137 -6.34 -12.83 0.79
CA GLU A 137 -6.59 -12.24 2.09
C GLU A 137 -6.65 -10.70 1.94
N ALA A 138 -7.85 -10.13 1.99
CA ALA A 138 -8.01 -8.68 1.87
C ALA A 138 -7.53 -7.96 3.14
N ILE A 139 -6.66 -6.96 2.96
CA ILE A 139 -6.19 -6.07 4.02
C ILE A 139 -6.68 -4.66 3.72
N TYR A 140 -7.47 -4.12 4.64
CA TYR A 140 -7.99 -2.75 4.56
C TYR A 140 -7.08 -1.82 5.36
N GLN A 141 -6.37 -0.93 4.69
CA GLN A 141 -5.38 -0.07 5.33
C GLN A 141 -6.01 0.91 6.32
N ALA A 142 -7.21 1.43 6.01
CA ALA A 142 -7.95 2.27 6.95
C ALA A 142 -8.20 1.57 8.29
N LYS A 143 -8.55 0.28 8.27
CA LYS A 143 -8.74 -0.50 9.50
C LYS A 143 -7.45 -0.63 10.29
N LYS A 144 -6.33 -0.92 9.61
CA LYS A 144 -5.00 -1.03 10.23
C LYS A 144 -4.56 0.28 10.86
N TYR A 145 -4.63 1.40 10.12
CA TYR A 145 -4.28 2.72 10.62
C TYR A 145 -5.19 3.16 11.78
N LYS A 146 -6.52 3.03 11.62
CA LYS A 146 -7.50 3.44 12.65
C LYS A 146 -7.39 2.60 13.93
N LYS A 147 -6.99 1.33 13.82
CA LYS A 147 -6.72 0.47 14.98
C LYS A 147 -5.39 0.78 15.66
N GLY A 148 -4.47 1.46 14.96
CA GLY A 148 -3.14 1.80 15.43
C GLY A 148 -2.11 0.68 15.26
N ASP A 149 -2.36 -0.26 14.34
CA ASP A 149 -1.43 -1.38 14.07
C ASP A 149 -0.05 -0.89 13.61
N TYR A 150 0.06 0.32 13.00
CA TYR A 150 1.29 0.90 12.47
C TYR A 150 1.91 2.01 13.31
N LYS A 151 1.49 2.19 14.56
CA LYS A 151 2.01 3.28 15.43
C LYS A 151 3.51 3.25 15.61
N GLU A 152 4.06 2.07 15.90
CA GLU A 152 5.51 1.90 16.07
C GLU A 152 6.28 2.14 14.77
N GLU A 153 5.71 1.71 13.64
CA GLU A 153 6.29 1.93 12.32
C GLU A 153 6.30 3.41 11.93
N ILE A 154 5.26 4.16 12.29
CA ILE A 154 5.21 5.63 12.13
C ILE A 154 6.31 6.28 12.95
N LYS A 155 6.48 5.91 14.23
CA LYS A 155 7.54 6.44 15.10
C LYS A 155 8.93 6.11 14.57
N LYS A 156 9.17 4.87 14.15
CA LYS A 156 10.44 4.46 13.52
C LYS A 156 10.73 5.29 12.26
N THR A 157 9.72 5.54 11.44
CA THR A 157 9.85 6.34 10.21
C THR A 157 10.20 7.78 10.55
N LEU A 158 9.54 8.39 11.52
CA LEU A 158 9.84 9.75 11.99
C LEU A 158 11.25 9.85 12.59
N ALA A 159 11.68 8.88 13.37
CA ALA A 159 13.05 8.83 13.91
C ALA A 159 14.13 8.74 12.82
N ASN A 160 13.78 8.21 11.63
CA ASN A 160 14.67 8.09 10.48
C ASN A 160 14.47 9.18 9.42
N THR A 161 13.75 10.27 9.72
CA THR A 161 13.43 11.35 8.79
C THR A 161 14.64 11.83 7.98
N LYS A 162 15.80 12.02 8.63
CA LYS A 162 17.03 12.51 8.00
C LYS A 162 17.53 11.54 6.92
N ASN A 163 17.55 10.25 7.20
CA ASN A 163 18.02 9.22 6.25
C ASN A 163 17.04 9.08 5.08
N ILE A 164 15.74 9.07 5.35
CA ILE A 164 14.68 9.02 4.34
C ILE A 164 14.76 10.22 3.42
N LYS A 165 14.91 11.43 4.00
CA LYS A 165 15.08 12.67 3.24
C LYS A 165 16.28 12.59 2.30
N ALA A 166 17.43 12.10 2.76
CA ALA A 166 18.63 11.96 1.94
C ALA A 166 18.42 11.00 0.76
N VAL A 167 17.74 9.86 0.96
CA VAL A 167 17.40 8.91 -0.12
C VAL A 167 16.46 9.57 -1.13
N LEU A 168 15.42 10.26 -0.68
CA LEU A 168 14.45 10.91 -1.57
C LEU A 168 15.09 12.07 -2.35
N ASP A 169 15.90 12.89 -1.71
CA ASP A 169 16.56 14.05 -2.32
C ASP A 169 17.56 13.65 -3.40
N ALA A 170 18.20 12.49 -3.29
CA ALA A 170 19.08 11.95 -4.32
C ALA A 170 18.40 11.74 -5.69
N HIS A 171 17.06 11.63 -5.71
CA HIS A 171 16.26 11.43 -6.93
C HIS A 171 15.35 12.61 -7.26
N ARG A 172 15.56 13.78 -6.65
CA ARG A 172 14.74 14.98 -6.84
C ARG A 172 15.56 16.11 -7.47
N LYS A 173 14.91 16.92 -8.30
CA LYS A 173 15.51 18.16 -8.83
C LYS A 173 15.68 19.22 -7.75
N GLU A 174 14.70 19.31 -6.85
CA GLU A 174 14.69 20.21 -5.72
C GLU A 174 14.58 19.41 -4.42
N PRO A 175 15.44 19.66 -3.44
CA PRO A 175 15.39 18.93 -2.16
C PRO A 175 14.09 19.23 -1.41
N LEU A 176 13.70 18.33 -0.55
CA LEU A 176 12.59 18.50 0.40
C LEU A 176 12.94 19.64 1.38
N GLY A 177 11.93 20.36 1.87
CA GLY A 177 12.11 21.39 2.87
C GLY A 177 12.83 20.91 4.13
N GLU A 178 13.42 21.83 4.90
CA GLU A 178 14.11 21.46 6.14
C GLU A 178 13.16 20.86 7.17
N ASP A 179 11.95 21.39 7.27
CA ASP A 179 10.90 20.97 8.20
C ASP A 179 10.04 19.81 7.65
N TRP A 180 10.47 19.18 6.54
CA TRP A 180 9.71 18.07 5.97
C TRP A 180 9.70 16.86 6.91
N LEU A 181 8.51 16.28 7.11
CA LEU A 181 8.31 15.03 7.85
C LEU A 181 7.72 13.95 6.94
N PRO A 182 8.15 12.68 7.08
CA PRO A 182 7.59 11.54 6.34
C PRO A 182 6.22 11.12 6.90
N LEU A 183 5.30 12.08 7.03
CA LEU A 183 3.99 11.89 7.63
C LEU A 183 2.91 12.61 6.84
N SER A 184 1.73 12.02 6.78
CA SER A 184 0.49 12.64 6.32
C SER A 184 -0.51 12.67 7.46
N ILE A 185 -1.23 13.78 7.61
CA ILE A 185 -2.22 13.98 8.66
C ILE A 185 -3.54 14.38 8.03
N TYR A 186 -4.62 13.77 8.50
CA TYR A 186 -5.98 14.27 8.30
C TYR A 186 -6.36 15.16 9.47
N CYS A 187 -6.68 16.42 9.19
CA CYS A 187 -7.06 17.39 10.22
C CYS A 187 -8.20 16.87 11.11
N GLU A 188 -8.08 17.03 12.42
CA GLU A 188 -9.08 16.57 13.38
C GLU A 188 -10.43 17.28 13.20
N GLU A 189 -10.41 18.55 12.75
CA GLU A 189 -11.62 19.35 12.56
C GLU A 189 -12.31 19.09 11.21
N CYS A 190 -11.59 19.18 10.09
CA CYS A 190 -12.20 19.10 8.76
C CYS A 190 -11.93 17.78 8.02
N ASN A 191 -11.19 16.86 8.62
CA ASN A 191 -10.82 15.55 8.08
C ASN A 191 -10.08 15.57 6.72
N ARG A 192 -9.35 16.67 6.42
CA ARG A 192 -8.62 16.83 5.15
C ARG A 192 -7.12 16.84 5.36
N ASP A 193 -6.37 16.35 4.35
CA ASP A 193 -4.89 16.22 4.39
C ASP A 193 -4.13 17.49 3.91
N LYS A 194 -4.78 18.63 3.91
CA LYS A 194 -4.19 19.91 3.55
C LYS A 194 -3.57 20.57 4.78
N ILE A 195 -2.32 20.25 5.04
CA ILE A 195 -1.57 20.73 6.21
C ILE A 195 -0.53 21.76 5.76
N ALA A 196 -0.60 22.96 6.32
CA ALA A 196 0.32 24.04 6.01
C ALA A 196 1.67 23.86 6.70
N THR A 197 1.65 23.47 7.98
CA THR A 197 2.87 23.25 8.78
C THR A 197 2.73 22.02 9.66
N MET A 198 3.84 21.32 9.85
CA MET A 198 3.96 20.22 10.81
C MET A 198 5.27 20.35 11.57
N SER A 199 5.27 19.96 12.85
CA SER A 199 6.49 19.76 13.63
C SER A 199 6.31 18.56 14.56
N TYR A 200 7.39 17.84 14.82
CA TYR A 200 7.42 16.65 15.65
C TYR A 200 8.31 16.92 16.87
N ASP A 201 7.84 16.58 18.06
CA ASP A 201 8.57 16.80 19.31
C ASP A 201 9.75 15.86 19.53
N GLY A 202 9.88 14.84 18.67
CA GLY A 202 10.94 13.82 18.77
C GLY A 202 10.54 12.58 19.57
N ASP A 203 9.34 12.54 20.13
CA ASP A 203 8.83 11.43 20.96
C ASP A 203 7.46 10.92 20.46
N ASN A 204 6.40 11.65 20.73
CA ASN A 204 5.05 11.15 20.51
C ASN A 204 4.08 12.17 19.91
N THR A 205 4.42 13.46 19.89
CA THR A 205 3.46 14.51 19.53
C THR A 205 3.83 15.20 18.22
N VAL A 206 2.86 15.30 17.32
CA VAL A 206 2.96 16.09 16.10
C VAL A 206 2.01 17.29 16.19
N HIS A 207 2.58 18.49 16.12
CA HIS A 207 1.82 19.73 16.03
C HIS A 207 1.61 20.08 14.56
N TYR A 208 0.43 20.59 14.20
CA TYR A 208 0.14 20.96 12.84
C TYR A 208 -0.80 22.15 12.73
N THR A 209 -0.79 22.79 11.56
CA THR A 209 -1.78 23.80 11.19
C THR A 209 -2.44 23.39 9.88
N CYS A 210 -3.77 23.30 9.88
CA CYS A 210 -4.54 22.98 8.68
C CYS A 210 -4.62 24.21 7.76
N GLU A 211 -4.31 24.01 6.48
CA GLU A 211 -4.37 25.04 5.45
C GLU A 211 -5.82 25.49 5.15
N LEU A 212 -6.78 24.56 5.20
CA LEU A 212 -8.15 24.80 4.76
C LEU A 212 -9.05 25.41 5.83
N CYS A 213 -8.94 24.97 7.08
CA CYS A 213 -9.83 25.44 8.15
C CYS A 213 -9.09 26.27 9.21
N GLY A 214 -7.78 26.41 9.12
CA GLY A 214 -6.97 27.15 10.08
C GLY A 214 -6.79 26.49 11.44
N HIS A 215 -7.34 25.27 11.63
CA HIS A 215 -7.23 24.54 12.89
C HIS A 215 -5.75 24.28 13.23
N LYS A 216 -5.39 24.52 14.49
CA LYS A 216 -4.07 24.18 15.06
C LYS A 216 -4.26 23.01 16.01
N GLY A 217 -3.75 21.86 15.62
CA GLY A 217 -3.92 20.61 16.35
C GLY A 217 -2.60 20.08 16.91
N SER A 218 -2.73 19.14 17.85
CA SER A 218 -1.61 18.40 18.43
C SER A 218 -2.01 16.94 18.54
N LEU A 219 -1.47 16.10 17.67
CA LEU A 219 -1.78 14.68 17.62
C LEU A 219 -0.75 13.88 18.43
N LYS A 220 -1.22 13.06 19.33
CA LYS A 220 -0.39 12.02 19.97
C LYS A 220 -0.42 10.76 19.11
N LEU A 221 0.73 10.32 18.65
CA LEU A 221 0.86 9.19 17.72
C LEU A 221 0.32 7.88 18.30
N ASP A 222 0.36 7.71 19.61
CA ASP A 222 -0.18 6.53 20.29
C ASP A 222 -1.71 6.50 20.36
N GLU A 223 -2.35 7.65 20.25
CA GLU A 223 -3.80 7.81 20.46
C GLU A 223 -4.53 8.10 19.14
N THR A 224 -3.85 8.74 18.19
CA THR A 224 -4.49 9.21 16.97
C THR A 224 -4.73 8.11 15.95
N SER A 225 -5.84 8.26 15.23
CA SER A 225 -6.13 7.52 13.98
C SER A 225 -5.98 8.40 12.73
N LYS A 226 -5.52 9.67 12.88
CA LYS A 226 -5.47 10.67 11.81
C LYS A 226 -4.11 10.76 11.12
N ALA A 227 -3.10 10.06 11.62
CA ALA A 227 -1.76 10.03 11.06
C ALA A 227 -1.53 8.77 10.21
N LYS A 228 -0.89 8.93 9.05
CA LYS A 228 -0.48 7.83 8.19
C LYS A 228 0.86 8.13 7.51
N LEU A 229 1.52 7.09 7.01
CA LEU A 229 2.71 7.25 6.18
C LEU A 229 2.33 7.61 4.74
N PRO A 230 3.06 8.54 4.08
CA PRO A 230 2.98 8.72 2.64
C PRO A 230 3.41 7.45 1.90
N TRP A 231 2.87 7.21 0.69
CA TRP A 231 3.07 6.01 -0.11
C TRP A 231 4.52 5.48 -0.16
N ARG A 232 5.50 6.35 -0.36
CA ARG A 232 6.91 5.94 -0.48
C ARG A 232 7.51 5.33 0.79
N MET A 233 6.94 5.60 1.95
CA MET A 233 7.30 5.00 3.23
C MET A 233 6.31 3.91 3.64
N ASP A 234 5.04 4.11 3.32
CA ASP A 234 3.97 3.18 3.65
C ASP A 234 4.16 1.80 2.99
N TRP A 235 4.49 1.78 1.70
CA TRP A 235 4.64 0.55 0.93
C TRP A 235 5.78 -0.35 1.44
N PRO A 236 7.05 0.12 1.56
CA PRO A 236 8.12 -0.70 2.13
C PRO A 236 7.90 -1.04 3.62
N MET A 237 7.27 -0.16 4.40
CA MET A 237 6.87 -0.48 5.77
C MET A 237 5.95 -1.69 5.80
N ARG A 238 4.93 -1.72 4.94
CA ARG A 238 4.00 -2.85 4.84
C ARG A 238 4.68 -4.15 4.40
N TRP A 239 5.68 -4.08 3.51
CA TRP A 239 6.46 -5.26 3.15
C TRP A 239 7.16 -5.87 4.36
N ALA A 240 7.76 -5.04 5.20
CA ALA A 240 8.41 -5.50 6.41
C ALA A 240 7.37 -6.03 7.43
N TYR A 241 6.27 -5.31 7.62
CA TYR A 241 5.21 -5.64 8.57
C TYR A 241 4.52 -6.98 8.24
N GLU A 242 4.18 -7.21 6.98
CA GLU A 242 3.49 -8.41 6.49
C GLU A 242 4.47 -9.52 6.05
N SER A 243 5.79 -9.29 6.13
CA SER A 243 6.84 -10.21 5.67
C SER A 243 6.64 -10.61 4.19
N VAL A 244 6.45 -9.63 3.31
CA VAL A 244 6.19 -9.84 1.88
C VAL A 244 7.46 -10.34 1.18
N ASP A 245 7.36 -11.44 0.47
CA ASP A 245 8.44 -12.03 -0.33
C ASP A 245 8.38 -11.60 -1.81
N PHE A 246 7.19 -11.24 -2.30
CA PHE A 246 6.99 -10.83 -3.68
C PHE A 246 5.80 -9.89 -3.82
N GLU A 247 6.02 -8.74 -4.43
CA GLU A 247 5.01 -7.82 -4.93
C GLU A 247 5.50 -7.18 -6.23
N PRO A 248 4.79 -7.32 -7.36
CA PRO A 248 5.15 -6.66 -8.60
C PRO A 248 4.73 -5.19 -8.56
N GLY A 249 5.53 -4.34 -9.17
CA GLY A 249 5.17 -2.94 -9.39
C GLY A 249 5.03 -2.63 -10.88
N GLY A 250 4.15 -1.70 -11.20
CA GLY A 250 4.01 -1.18 -12.54
C GLY A 250 5.27 -0.43 -13.02
N LYS A 251 5.26 0.00 -14.28
CA LYS A 251 6.39 0.73 -14.90
C LYS A 251 6.79 1.96 -14.09
N ASP A 252 5.83 2.67 -13.52
CA ASP A 252 6.07 3.91 -12.78
C ASP A 252 6.85 3.66 -11.48
N HIS A 253 6.66 2.50 -10.86
CA HIS A 253 7.39 2.10 -9.67
C HIS A 253 8.82 1.61 -9.98
N SER A 254 9.03 1.10 -11.19
CA SER A 254 10.30 0.51 -11.65
C SER A 254 11.22 1.49 -12.38
N SER A 255 10.79 2.75 -12.60
CA SER A 255 11.61 3.79 -13.20
C SER A 255 12.63 4.32 -12.20
N GLU A 256 13.70 4.98 -12.69
CA GLU A 256 14.68 5.66 -11.85
C GLU A 256 13.97 6.68 -10.94
N GLY A 257 14.28 6.64 -9.64
CA GLY A 257 13.59 7.43 -8.63
C GLY A 257 12.13 7.01 -8.36
N GLY A 258 11.69 5.90 -8.93
CA GLY A 258 10.39 5.27 -8.63
C GLY A 258 10.38 4.62 -7.24
N SER A 259 9.22 4.06 -6.86
CA SER A 259 9.04 3.53 -5.51
C SER A 259 9.97 2.35 -5.19
N PHE A 260 10.33 1.50 -6.17
CA PHE A 260 11.29 0.41 -5.95
C PHE A 260 12.73 0.88 -5.77
N THR A 261 13.09 2.05 -6.30
CA THR A 261 14.43 2.62 -6.12
C THR A 261 14.59 3.28 -4.76
N THR A 262 13.49 3.77 -4.18
CA THR A 262 13.48 4.58 -2.95
C THR A 262 12.89 3.84 -1.74
N ALA A 263 12.46 2.59 -1.90
CA ALA A 263 11.91 1.74 -0.83
C ALA A 263 12.99 1.11 0.05
#